data_fcc2564df6151b3d57feb4b0ec84fc40
#
_entry.id   fcc2564df6151b3d57feb4b0ec84fc40
#
_cell.length_a   1.000
_cell.length_b   1.000
_cell.length_c   1.000
_cell.angle_alpha   90.00
_cell.angle_beta   90.00
_cell.angle_gamma   90.00
#
_symmetry.space_group_name_H-M   'P 1'
#
loop_
_entity.id
_entity.type
_entity.pdbx_description
1 polymer ?
#
loop_
_entity_poly.entity_id
_entity_poly.type
_entity_poly.pdbx_seq_one_letter_code
_entity_poly.pdbx_strand_id
1 'polypeptide(L)'
;MNKSIRFLIVLVPIIIFTFFANVLLIEEDKKFSKFNTKNFPSFELNDLNGIPVKYEYLDGIKLVNVWASWCITCLVEHPFLTKLSDANIKIVGLNYKDSNNKASAWLQKHGNPYILSIYDPRGDLAFDLGVTGCLLYTSPSPRDQ
;
A
#
# COMPACT_ATOMS: atom_id res chain seq x y z
N MET A 1 1.44 55.67 -15.30
CA MET A 1 1.29 54.46 -14.44
C MET A 1 2.08 54.71 -13.15
N ASN A 2 1.37 54.84 -12.02
CA ASN A 2 1.96 55.23 -10.74
C ASN A 2 3.02 54.21 -10.29
N LYS A 3 4.14 54.70 -9.69
CA LYS A 3 5.21 53.83 -9.16
C LYS A 3 4.68 52.74 -8.21
N SER A 4 3.65 53.06 -7.42
CA SER A 4 2.95 52.14 -6.52
C SER A 4 2.26 50.99 -7.24
N ILE A 5 1.65 51.22 -8.40
CA ILE A 5 0.96 50.18 -9.20
C ILE A 5 2.00 49.22 -9.80
N ARG A 6 3.13 49.70 -10.28
CA ARG A 6 4.22 48.83 -10.78
C ARG A 6 4.79 47.95 -9.69
N PHE A 7 4.93 48.48 -8.48
CA PHE A 7 5.40 47.73 -7.32
C PHE A 7 4.41 46.61 -6.92
N LEU A 8 3.11 46.91 -6.91
CA LEU A 8 2.06 45.92 -6.62
C LEU A 8 1.99 44.80 -7.68
N ILE A 9 2.15 45.10 -8.95
CA ILE A 9 2.13 44.12 -10.05
C ILE A 9 3.26 43.06 -9.89
N VAL A 10 4.41 43.47 -9.32
CA VAL A 10 5.53 42.54 -9.10
C VAL A 10 5.42 41.82 -7.76
N LEU A 11 4.94 42.52 -6.73
CA LEU A 11 4.94 41.99 -5.34
C LEU A 11 3.84 40.95 -5.11
N VAL A 12 2.66 41.13 -5.73
CA VAL A 12 1.53 40.20 -5.57
C VAL A 12 1.86 38.79 -6.12
N PRO A 13 2.40 38.62 -7.34
CA PRO A 13 2.77 37.28 -7.83
C PRO A 13 3.86 36.62 -7.00
N ILE A 14 4.82 37.38 -6.45
CA ILE A 14 5.86 36.83 -5.58
C ILE A 14 5.26 36.29 -4.29
N ILE A 15 4.33 37.01 -3.66
CA ILE A 15 3.63 36.56 -2.45
C ILE A 15 2.83 35.31 -2.73
N ILE A 16 2.10 35.24 -3.84
CA ILE A 16 1.32 34.08 -4.24
C ILE A 16 2.23 32.88 -4.47
N PHE A 17 3.33 33.10 -5.18
CA PHE A 17 4.30 32.03 -5.46
C PHE A 17 4.94 31.48 -4.20
N THR A 18 5.38 32.35 -3.29
CA THR A 18 5.97 31.91 -2.01
C THR A 18 4.94 31.21 -1.11
N PHE A 19 3.69 31.66 -1.10
CA PHE A 19 2.60 30.97 -0.39
C PHE A 19 2.37 29.57 -0.94
N PHE A 20 2.24 29.41 -2.26
CA PHE A 20 2.06 28.11 -2.89
C PHE A 20 3.26 27.19 -2.70
N ALA A 21 4.48 27.71 -2.82
CA ALA A 21 5.71 26.93 -2.58
C ALA A 21 5.76 26.43 -1.13
N ASN A 22 5.42 27.26 -0.15
CA ASN A 22 5.36 26.82 1.25
C ASN A 22 4.28 25.75 1.49
N VAL A 23 3.09 25.91 0.89
CA VAL A 23 2.02 24.92 1.03
C VAL A 23 2.45 23.57 0.44
N LEU A 24 3.07 23.55 -0.73
CA LEU A 24 3.56 22.32 -1.36
C LEU A 24 4.66 21.65 -0.55
N LEU A 25 5.59 22.41 0.01
CA LEU A 25 6.68 21.87 0.84
C LEU A 25 6.19 21.33 2.19
N ILE A 26 5.16 21.94 2.78
CA ILE A 26 4.58 21.50 4.06
C ILE A 26 3.76 20.20 3.89
N GLU A 27 3.14 19.96 2.71
CA GLU A 27 2.36 18.74 2.48
C GLU A 27 3.22 17.49 2.33
N GLU A 28 4.44 17.58 1.79
CA GLU A 28 5.32 16.40 1.64
C GLU A 28 5.80 15.87 3.00
N ASP A 29 6.15 16.72 3.94
CA ASP A 29 6.62 16.28 5.27
C ASP A 29 5.52 15.63 6.12
N LYS A 30 4.27 16.02 5.94
CA LYS A 30 3.13 15.44 6.70
C LYS A 30 2.66 14.09 6.18
N LYS A 31 2.83 13.78 4.90
CA LYS A 31 2.45 12.49 4.33
C LYS A 31 3.41 11.37 4.70
N PHE A 32 4.70 11.66 4.87
CA PHE A 32 5.71 10.63 5.17
C PHE A 32 5.77 10.25 6.66
N SER A 33 5.39 11.15 7.57
CA SER A 33 5.49 10.91 9.02
C SER A 33 4.32 10.11 9.63
N LYS A 34 3.32 9.73 8.85
CA LYS A 34 2.12 9.02 9.34
C LYS A 34 2.10 7.53 8.99
N PHE A 35 3.25 6.90 8.83
CA PHE A 35 3.35 5.45 8.96
C PHE A 35 3.28 5.11 10.46
N ASN A 36 2.06 5.13 11.00
CA ASN A 36 1.80 4.54 12.31
C ASN A 36 2.14 3.05 12.20
N THR A 37 3.15 2.61 12.94
CA THR A 37 3.38 1.21 13.26
C THR A 37 2.18 0.70 14.06
N LYS A 38 1.08 0.39 13.38
CA LYS A 38 -0.02 -0.36 13.99
C LYS A 38 0.44 -1.81 14.07
N ASN A 39 0.28 -2.42 15.23
CA ASN A 39 0.38 -3.87 15.33
C ASN A 39 -0.58 -4.50 14.32
N PHE A 40 -0.13 -5.53 13.63
CA PHE A 40 -0.96 -6.25 12.67
C PHE A 40 -2.17 -6.82 13.42
N PRO A 41 -3.41 -6.55 13.00
CA PRO A 41 -4.61 -7.02 13.71
C PRO A 41 -4.66 -8.55 13.72
N SER A 42 -5.22 -9.14 14.78
CA SER A 42 -5.55 -10.56 14.80
C SER A 42 -6.70 -10.84 13.82
N PHE A 43 -6.61 -11.93 13.08
CA PHE A 43 -7.62 -12.32 12.11
C PHE A 43 -7.76 -13.85 12.05
N GLU A 44 -8.90 -14.31 11.56
CA GLU A 44 -9.18 -15.70 11.23
C GLU A 44 -9.74 -15.74 9.79
N LEU A 45 -8.85 -15.92 8.82
CA LEU A 45 -9.17 -16.01 7.40
C LEU A 45 -8.51 -17.25 6.80
N ASN A 46 -9.02 -17.69 5.66
CA ASN A 46 -8.39 -18.75 4.89
C ASN A 46 -7.48 -18.14 3.80
N ASP A 47 -6.56 -18.94 3.30
CA ASP A 47 -5.86 -18.62 2.06
C ASP A 47 -6.76 -18.93 0.83
N LEU A 48 -6.26 -18.66 -0.37
CA LEU A 48 -6.97 -18.95 -1.62
C LEU A 48 -7.22 -20.46 -1.85
N ASN A 49 -6.51 -21.35 -1.14
CA ASN A 49 -6.71 -22.81 -1.19
C ASN A 49 -7.70 -23.30 -0.13
N GLY A 50 -8.25 -22.41 0.69
CA GLY A 50 -9.16 -22.75 1.77
C GLY A 50 -8.47 -23.20 3.06
N ILE A 51 -7.16 -23.03 3.17
CA ILE A 51 -6.38 -23.40 4.36
C ILE A 51 -6.45 -22.25 5.37
N PRO A 52 -6.84 -22.52 6.64
CA PRO A 52 -6.89 -21.49 7.69
C PRO A 52 -5.52 -20.83 7.89
N VAL A 53 -5.48 -19.51 7.85
CA VAL A 53 -4.27 -18.70 8.09
C VAL A 53 -4.41 -18.00 9.44
N LYS A 54 -3.46 -18.23 10.34
CA LYS A 54 -3.39 -17.55 11.63
C LYS A 54 -2.32 -16.47 11.60
N TYR A 55 -2.48 -15.48 12.47
CA TYR A 55 -1.52 -14.38 12.63
C TYR A 55 -0.08 -14.88 12.84
N GLU A 56 0.10 -15.97 13.58
CA GLU A 56 1.42 -16.55 13.91
C GLU A 56 2.20 -16.97 12.64
N TYR A 57 1.51 -17.25 11.53
CA TYR A 57 2.16 -17.58 10.25
C TYR A 57 2.79 -16.37 9.57
N LEU A 58 2.49 -15.16 10.06
CA LEU A 58 3.06 -13.91 9.55
C LEU A 58 4.32 -13.49 10.31
N ASP A 59 4.73 -14.25 11.32
CA ASP A 59 5.94 -13.93 12.08
C ASP A 59 7.19 -13.93 11.17
N GLY A 60 7.98 -12.87 11.29
CA GLY A 60 9.16 -12.65 10.45
C GLY A 60 8.89 -12.23 9.00
N ILE A 61 7.62 -12.01 8.60
CA ILE A 61 7.28 -11.49 7.26
C ILE A 61 7.27 -9.97 7.29
N LYS A 62 8.01 -9.37 6.35
CA LYS A 62 8.20 -7.93 6.27
C LYS A 62 7.36 -7.23 5.22
N LEU A 63 6.79 -7.97 4.28
CA LEU A 63 6.06 -7.40 3.16
C LEU A 63 4.70 -8.08 3.00
N VAL A 64 3.65 -7.29 3.14
CA VAL A 64 2.28 -7.69 2.81
C VAL A 64 1.80 -6.83 1.66
N ASN A 65 1.40 -7.46 0.56
CA ASN A 65 0.86 -6.77 -0.61
C ASN A 65 -0.65 -6.97 -0.67
N VAL A 66 -1.40 -5.87 -0.68
CA VAL A 66 -2.86 -5.90 -0.88
C VAL A 66 -3.14 -5.82 -2.36
N TRP A 67 -3.82 -6.84 -2.89
CA TRP A 67 -4.04 -7.00 -4.31
C TRP A 67 -5.43 -7.58 -4.65
N ALA A 68 -5.82 -7.45 -5.90
CA ALA A 68 -7.03 -8.08 -6.42
C ALA A 68 -6.91 -8.36 -7.92
N SER A 69 -7.67 -9.33 -8.42
CA SER A 69 -7.67 -9.65 -9.85
C SER A 69 -8.25 -8.54 -10.73
N TRP A 70 -9.09 -7.69 -10.19
CA TRP A 70 -9.70 -6.54 -10.85
C TRP A 70 -8.85 -5.26 -10.79
N CYS A 71 -7.73 -5.27 -10.04
CA CYS A 71 -6.89 -4.10 -9.78
C CYS A 71 -5.85 -3.91 -10.90
N ILE A 72 -6.00 -2.87 -11.70
CA ILE A 72 -5.09 -2.61 -12.83
C ILE A 72 -3.69 -2.20 -12.39
N THR A 73 -3.57 -1.45 -11.28
CA THR A 73 -2.27 -1.05 -10.72
C THR A 73 -1.50 -2.26 -10.20
N CYS A 74 -2.20 -3.25 -9.66
CA CYS A 74 -1.59 -4.50 -9.21
C CYS A 74 -0.93 -5.25 -10.37
N LEU A 75 -1.53 -5.20 -11.58
CA LEU A 75 -0.93 -5.80 -12.76
C LEU A 75 0.38 -5.09 -13.17
N VAL A 76 0.45 -3.78 -13.02
CA VAL A 76 1.66 -2.99 -13.32
C VAL A 76 2.77 -3.25 -12.31
N GLU A 77 2.43 -3.42 -11.03
CA GLU A 77 3.38 -3.67 -9.94
C GLU A 77 3.86 -5.14 -9.89
N HIS A 78 3.08 -6.07 -10.42
CA HIS A 78 3.31 -7.50 -10.29
C HIS A 78 4.71 -7.99 -10.75
N PRO A 79 5.28 -7.52 -11.87
CA PRO A 79 6.63 -7.89 -12.28
C PRO A 79 7.71 -7.48 -11.28
N PHE A 80 7.47 -6.40 -10.53
CA PHE A 80 8.38 -5.95 -9.47
C PHE A 80 8.31 -6.89 -8.25
N LEU A 81 7.09 -7.28 -7.85
CA LEU A 81 6.88 -8.25 -6.77
C LEU A 81 7.52 -9.61 -7.09
N THR A 82 7.42 -10.04 -8.34
CA THR A 82 8.07 -11.28 -8.81
C THR A 82 9.59 -11.20 -8.64
N LYS A 83 10.22 -10.08 -9.04
CA LYS A 83 11.66 -9.88 -8.83
C LYS A 83 12.05 -9.88 -7.36
N LEU A 84 11.22 -9.32 -6.46
CA LEU A 84 11.47 -9.37 -5.03
C LEU A 84 11.37 -10.81 -4.49
N SER A 85 10.39 -11.58 -4.94
CA SER A 85 10.24 -12.99 -4.60
C SER A 85 11.44 -13.82 -5.08
N ASP A 86 11.91 -13.60 -6.32
CA ASP A 86 13.11 -14.24 -6.88
C ASP A 86 14.38 -13.90 -6.08
N ALA A 87 14.42 -12.72 -5.47
CA ALA A 87 15.48 -12.30 -4.54
C ALA A 87 15.29 -12.86 -3.11
N ASN A 88 14.44 -13.87 -2.91
CA ASN A 88 14.11 -14.50 -1.63
C ASN A 88 13.45 -13.56 -0.58
N ILE A 89 12.81 -12.48 -1.01
CA ILE A 89 12.01 -11.67 -0.12
C ILE A 89 10.65 -12.36 0.06
N LYS A 90 10.32 -12.69 1.31
CA LYS A 90 9.03 -13.32 1.64
C LYS A 90 7.90 -12.31 1.57
N ILE A 91 6.99 -12.51 0.63
CA ILE A 91 5.84 -11.64 0.40
C ILE A 91 4.56 -12.42 0.73
N VAL A 92 3.68 -11.83 1.52
CA VAL A 92 2.32 -12.32 1.73
C VAL A 92 1.36 -11.49 0.89
N GLY A 93 0.50 -12.13 0.13
CA GLY A 93 -0.62 -11.49 -0.54
C GLY A 93 -1.81 -11.36 0.39
N LEU A 94 -2.50 -10.22 0.38
CA LEU A 94 -3.82 -10.04 0.94
C LEU A 94 -4.79 -9.76 -0.22
N ASN A 95 -5.57 -10.79 -0.58
CA ASN A 95 -6.51 -10.68 -1.70
C ASN A 95 -7.79 -9.99 -1.23
N TYR A 96 -8.00 -8.76 -1.70
CA TYR A 96 -8.98 -7.81 -1.20
C TYR A 96 -10.24 -7.76 -2.07
N LYS A 97 -11.40 -8.03 -1.47
CA LYS A 97 -12.73 -7.90 -2.12
C LYS A 97 -12.78 -8.52 -3.51
N ASP A 98 -12.31 -9.75 -3.63
CA ASP A 98 -12.20 -10.46 -4.89
C ASP A 98 -12.96 -11.79 -4.85
N SER A 99 -13.08 -12.44 -5.98
CA SER A 99 -13.58 -13.80 -6.11
C SER A 99 -12.41 -14.78 -6.10
N ASN A 100 -12.46 -15.79 -5.25
CA ASN A 100 -11.41 -16.80 -5.14
C ASN A 100 -11.02 -17.39 -6.52
N ASN A 101 -12.00 -17.75 -7.34
CA ASN A 101 -11.76 -18.31 -8.68
C ASN A 101 -11.01 -17.32 -9.60
N LYS A 102 -11.38 -16.03 -9.55
CA LYS A 102 -10.71 -15.00 -10.36
C LYS A 102 -9.30 -14.72 -9.84
N ALA A 103 -9.13 -14.63 -8.53
CA ALA A 103 -7.84 -14.45 -7.89
C ALA A 103 -6.88 -15.59 -8.23
N SER A 104 -7.32 -16.84 -8.09
CA SER A 104 -6.52 -18.03 -8.41
C SER A 104 -6.16 -18.09 -9.89
N ALA A 105 -7.11 -17.85 -10.79
CA ALA A 105 -6.86 -17.80 -12.24
C ALA A 105 -5.88 -16.67 -12.62
N TRP A 106 -5.97 -15.53 -11.93
CA TRP A 106 -5.07 -14.39 -12.14
C TRP A 106 -3.63 -14.75 -11.77
N LEU A 107 -3.41 -15.35 -10.58
CA LEU A 107 -2.09 -15.80 -10.16
C LEU A 107 -1.53 -16.89 -11.06
N GLN A 108 -2.38 -17.82 -11.53
CA GLN A 108 -1.98 -18.85 -12.47
C GLN A 108 -1.51 -18.25 -13.82
N LYS A 109 -2.17 -17.18 -14.27
CA LYS A 109 -1.84 -16.51 -15.54
C LYS A 109 -0.59 -15.64 -15.46
N HIS A 110 -0.41 -14.92 -14.35
CA HIS A 110 0.63 -13.88 -14.21
C HIS A 110 1.84 -14.30 -13.35
N GLY A 111 1.79 -15.50 -12.74
CA GLY A 111 2.75 -15.98 -11.77
C GLY A 111 2.31 -15.66 -10.33
N ASN A 112 2.87 -16.38 -9.36
CA ASN A 112 2.56 -16.20 -7.94
C ASN A 112 3.82 -15.82 -7.15
N PRO A 113 4.01 -14.53 -6.80
CA PRO A 113 5.15 -14.07 -6.03
C PRO A 113 4.97 -14.26 -4.52
N TYR A 114 3.80 -14.71 -4.07
CA TYR A 114 3.43 -14.80 -2.67
C TYR A 114 3.74 -16.18 -2.09
N ILE A 115 4.30 -16.22 -0.87
CA ILE A 115 4.45 -17.48 -0.13
C ILE A 115 3.08 -18.01 0.35
N LEU A 116 2.12 -17.12 0.58
CA LEU A 116 0.72 -17.41 0.80
C LEU A 116 -0.13 -16.18 0.40
N SER A 117 -1.39 -16.40 0.04
CA SER A 117 -2.36 -15.32 -0.23
C SER A 117 -3.56 -15.47 0.69
N ILE A 118 -3.69 -14.56 1.65
CA ILE A 118 -4.85 -14.47 2.54
C ILE A 118 -6.05 -14.02 1.72
N TYR A 119 -7.18 -14.72 1.84
CA TYR A 119 -8.41 -14.38 1.14
C TYR A 119 -9.32 -13.54 2.03
N ASP A 120 -9.48 -12.27 1.69
CA ASP A 120 -10.31 -11.28 2.40
C ASP A 120 -11.48 -10.80 1.51
N PRO A 121 -12.52 -11.64 1.32
CA PRO A 121 -13.61 -11.33 0.38
C PRO A 121 -14.45 -10.14 0.80
N ARG A 122 -14.50 -9.82 2.10
CA ARG A 122 -15.25 -8.67 2.62
C ARG A 122 -14.37 -7.43 2.74
N GLY A 123 -13.06 -7.60 2.81
CA GLY A 123 -12.10 -6.52 2.98
C GLY A 123 -11.99 -6.02 4.42
N ASP A 124 -12.38 -6.86 5.39
CA ASP A 124 -12.37 -6.48 6.80
C ASP A 124 -10.94 -6.33 7.32
N LEU A 125 -10.06 -7.29 7.01
CA LEU A 125 -8.66 -7.23 7.41
C LEU A 125 -7.92 -6.05 6.75
N ALA A 126 -8.15 -5.82 5.47
CA ALA A 126 -7.58 -4.68 4.78
C ALA A 126 -8.05 -3.34 5.40
N PHE A 127 -9.32 -3.26 5.79
CA PHE A 127 -9.87 -2.09 6.47
C PHE A 127 -9.21 -1.85 7.84
N ASP A 128 -9.02 -2.90 8.64
CA ASP A 128 -8.36 -2.82 9.95
C ASP A 128 -6.89 -2.38 9.83
N LEU A 129 -6.23 -2.78 8.74
CA LEU A 129 -4.89 -2.31 8.38
C LEU A 129 -4.87 -0.84 7.90
N GLY A 130 -6.04 -0.21 7.73
CA GLY A 130 -6.17 1.15 7.21
C GLY A 130 -5.97 1.25 5.70
N VAL A 131 -6.10 0.13 5.00
CA VAL A 131 -5.95 0.07 3.54
C VAL A 131 -7.31 0.28 2.88
N THR A 132 -7.42 1.31 2.06
CA THR A 132 -8.64 1.61 1.29
C THR A 132 -8.52 1.24 -0.19
N GLY A 133 -7.41 0.60 -0.59
CA GLY A 133 -7.09 0.18 -1.96
C GLY A 133 -5.88 -0.75 -2.01
N CYS A 134 -5.46 -1.14 -3.22
CA CYS A 134 -4.29 -2.00 -3.41
C CYS A 134 -3.02 -1.23 -3.07
N LEU A 135 -2.28 -1.65 -2.05
CA LEU A 135 -1.08 -0.99 -1.54
C LEU A 135 -0.08 -2.01 -0.98
N LEU A 136 1.18 -1.62 -0.92
CA LEU A 136 2.23 -2.34 -0.20
C LEU A 136 2.20 -1.93 1.28
N TYR A 137 2.18 -2.90 2.17
CA TYR A 137 2.30 -2.71 3.61
C TYR A 137 3.55 -3.43 4.13
N THR A 138 4.36 -2.74 4.91
CA THR A 138 5.52 -3.32 5.60
C THR A 138 5.16 -3.58 7.06
N SER A 139 5.23 -4.84 7.50
CA SER A 139 5.03 -5.18 8.91
C SER A 139 6.29 -4.81 9.71
N PRO A 140 6.16 -4.12 10.86
CA PRO A 140 7.29 -3.93 11.77
C PRO A 140 7.76 -5.28 12.31
N SER A 141 9.08 -5.47 12.37
CA SER A 141 9.68 -6.65 13.01
C SER A 141 9.39 -6.64 14.52
N PRO A 142 9.15 -7.80 15.17
CA PRO A 142 9.01 -7.88 16.64
C PRO A 142 10.24 -7.38 17.41
N ARG A 143 11.38 -7.16 16.72
CA ARG A 143 12.62 -6.64 17.32
C ARG A 143 12.67 -5.11 17.42
N ASP A 144 11.67 -4.40 16.86
CA ASP A 144 11.61 -2.94 16.84
C ASP A 144 10.61 -2.39 17.89
N GLN A 145 10.20 -3.23 18.86
CA GLN A 145 9.37 -2.88 20.01
C GLN A 145 10.18 -2.84 21.29
#